data_700d8949785c556ea5608668c425e932
#
_entry.id   700d8949785c556ea5608668c425e932
#
_cell.length_a   1.000
_cell.length_b   1.000
_cell.length_c   1.000
_cell.angle_alpha   90.00
_cell.angle_beta   90.00
_cell.angle_gamma   90.00
#
_symmetry.space_group_name_H-M   'P 1'
#
loop_
_entity.id
_entity.type
_entity.pdbx_description
1 polymer ?
#
loop_
_entity_poly.entity_id
_entity_poly.type
_entity_poly.pdbx_seq_one_letter_code
_entity_poly.pdbx_strand_id
1 'polypeptide(L)'
;MISLYTNKTEYIADIADELRLFLAKEEITEAENAAAVCVTLEGGGTERHACARVNVAKGMAVYEWDCVIPQGADALEIKRREKRAVKIAAFRAMANVYGFMPPWGSLTGIRPTRLLRELRMRHGEAEAIRMMRQDFDVSEEKLALAKTINAVQQPILDSQTEKDADIYIGIPFCASRCLYCSFASQVRTKKTDMAAYLAALKKDITLGSARRGAKYAQCT
;
A
#
# COMPACT_ATOMS: atom_id res chain seq x y z
N MET A 1 -0.49 5.34 -24.39
CA MET A 1 -1.71 4.66 -23.91
C MET A 1 -1.43 3.17 -23.88
N ILE A 2 -1.69 2.51 -22.75
CA ILE A 2 -1.51 1.07 -22.56
C ILE A 2 -2.87 0.45 -22.21
N SER A 3 -3.29 -0.53 -22.97
CA SER A 3 -4.52 -1.27 -22.67
C SER A 3 -4.26 -2.37 -21.64
N LEU A 4 -5.14 -2.48 -20.64
CA LEU A 4 -5.09 -3.46 -19.56
C LEU A 4 -6.37 -4.30 -19.56
N TYR A 5 -6.20 -5.61 -19.58
CA TYR A 5 -7.27 -6.59 -19.41
C TYR A 5 -7.03 -7.44 -18.15
N THR A 6 -8.09 -7.75 -17.44
CA THR A 6 -8.08 -8.77 -16.38
C THR A 6 -9.44 -9.47 -16.29
N ASN A 7 -9.45 -10.77 -16.01
CA ASN A 7 -10.68 -11.52 -15.70
C ASN A 7 -11.18 -11.28 -14.26
N LYS A 8 -10.48 -10.43 -13.48
CA LYS A 8 -10.80 -10.01 -12.12
C LYS A 8 -10.91 -8.50 -12.06
N THR A 9 -11.99 -7.96 -12.59
CA THR A 9 -12.20 -6.50 -12.74
C THR A 9 -12.15 -5.76 -11.40
N GLU A 10 -12.48 -6.41 -10.29
CA GLU A 10 -12.36 -5.87 -8.93
C GLU A 10 -10.92 -5.53 -8.52
N TYR A 11 -9.90 -6.05 -9.23
CA TYR A 11 -8.47 -5.77 -8.97
C TYR A 11 -7.82 -4.88 -10.03
N ILE A 12 -8.56 -4.36 -11.00
CA ILE A 12 -8.01 -3.60 -12.13
C ILE A 12 -7.25 -2.36 -11.68
N ALA A 13 -7.78 -1.63 -10.70
CA ALA A 13 -7.13 -0.45 -10.13
C ALA A 13 -5.80 -0.82 -9.43
N ASP A 14 -5.81 -1.92 -8.68
CA ASP A 14 -4.62 -2.41 -7.98
C ASP A 14 -3.52 -2.86 -8.97
N ILE A 15 -3.91 -3.51 -10.08
CA ILE A 15 -2.98 -3.89 -11.16
C ILE A 15 -2.44 -2.64 -11.86
N ALA A 16 -3.30 -1.68 -12.19
CA ALA A 16 -2.89 -0.43 -12.81
C ALA A 16 -1.87 0.34 -11.96
N ASP A 17 -2.00 0.30 -10.63
CA ASP A 17 -1.02 0.93 -9.73
C ASP A 17 0.36 0.26 -9.81
N GLU A 18 0.44 -1.07 -10.02
CA GLU A 18 1.72 -1.73 -10.27
C GLU A 18 2.32 -1.31 -11.63
N LEU A 19 1.50 -1.22 -12.67
CA LEU A 19 1.97 -0.80 -13.99
C LEU A 19 2.52 0.64 -13.97
N ARG A 20 1.92 1.53 -13.19
CA ARG A 20 2.37 2.94 -13.05
C ARG A 20 3.77 3.08 -12.46
N LEU A 21 4.31 2.07 -11.79
CA LEU A 21 5.70 2.06 -11.35
C LEU A 21 6.69 2.08 -12.52
N PHE A 22 6.26 1.60 -13.69
CA PHE A 22 7.06 1.47 -14.91
C PHE A 22 6.65 2.47 -16.01
N LEU A 23 5.40 2.94 -15.98
CA LEU A 23 4.73 3.74 -17.01
C LEU A 23 4.48 5.17 -16.51
N ALA A 24 5.53 5.94 -16.28
CA ALA A 24 5.50 7.20 -15.52
C ALA A 24 4.47 8.25 -16.01
N LYS A 25 4.03 8.24 -17.28
CA LYS A 25 3.10 9.23 -17.88
C LYS A 25 2.11 8.60 -18.86
N GLU A 26 2.14 7.30 -19.04
CA GLU A 26 1.24 6.65 -19.99
C GLU A 26 -0.14 6.47 -19.38
N GLU A 27 -1.16 6.76 -20.17
CA GLU A 27 -2.53 6.50 -19.80
C GLU A 27 -2.79 4.99 -19.88
N ILE A 28 -3.39 4.43 -18.82
CA ILE A 28 -3.81 3.04 -18.75
C ILE A 28 -5.30 3.02 -18.97
N THR A 29 -5.74 2.29 -19.98
CA THR A 29 -7.15 2.13 -20.34
C THR A 29 -7.58 0.68 -20.18
N GLU A 30 -8.79 0.48 -19.70
CA GLU A 30 -9.39 -0.85 -19.58
C GLU A 30 -9.76 -1.39 -20.97
N ALA A 31 -9.55 -2.68 -21.21
CA ALA A 31 -9.89 -3.37 -22.43
C ALA A 31 -10.73 -4.63 -22.14
N GLU A 32 -11.66 -4.93 -23.03
CA GLU A 32 -12.53 -6.12 -22.89
C GLU A 32 -11.82 -7.41 -23.33
N ASN A 33 -10.84 -7.31 -24.21
CA ASN A 33 -10.12 -8.44 -24.81
C ASN A 33 -8.65 -8.10 -25.05
N ALA A 34 -8.04 -8.58 -26.12
CA ALA A 34 -6.65 -8.45 -26.47
C ALA A 34 -6.02 -7.08 -26.05
N ALA A 35 -5.34 -7.08 -24.93
CA ALA A 35 -4.73 -5.91 -24.32
C ALA A 35 -3.20 -6.00 -24.38
N ALA A 36 -2.53 -4.84 -24.31
CA ALA A 36 -1.09 -4.78 -24.22
C ALA A 36 -0.57 -5.42 -22.91
N VAL A 37 -1.38 -5.34 -21.86
CA VAL A 37 -1.16 -6.05 -20.60
C VAL A 37 -2.41 -6.87 -20.28
N CYS A 38 -2.24 -8.19 -20.13
CA CYS A 38 -3.30 -9.11 -19.77
C CYS A 38 -2.92 -9.82 -18.48
N VAL A 39 -3.73 -9.67 -17.44
CA VAL A 39 -3.51 -10.32 -16.14
C VAL A 39 -4.72 -11.19 -15.79
N THR A 40 -4.51 -12.49 -15.68
CA THR A 40 -5.55 -13.45 -15.35
C THR A 40 -5.29 -14.13 -14.02
N LEU A 41 -6.35 -14.50 -13.32
CA LEU A 41 -6.30 -15.33 -12.12
C LEU A 41 -7.26 -16.51 -12.31
N GLU A 42 -6.72 -17.70 -12.22
CA GLU A 42 -7.45 -18.95 -12.37
C GLU A 42 -7.33 -19.80 -11.11
N GLY A 43 -8.12 -20.87 -11.05
CA GLY A 43 -8.10 -21.83 -9.95
C GLY A 43 -9.27 -21.67 -8.98
N GLY A 44 -9.33 -22.61 -8.02
CA GLY A 44 -10.40 -22.71 -7.02
C GLY A 44 -9.91 -23.46 -5.79
N GLY A 45 -10.77 -23.57 -4.77
CA GLY A 45 -10.36 -24.21 -3.52
C GLY A 45 -9.18 -23.50 -2.88
N THR A 46 -8.11 -24.23 -2.65
CA THR A 46 -6.88 -23.72 -1.99
C THR A 46 -5.82 -23.20 -2.94
N GLU A 47 -5.97 -23.34 -4.24
CA GLU A 47 -4.95 -22.96 -5.22
C GLU A 47 -5.42 -21.84 -6.13
N ARG A 48 -4.53 -20.89 -6.42
CA ARG A 48 -4.73 -19.81 -7.38
C ARG A 48 -3.48 -19.68 -8.23
N HIS A 49 -3.71 -19.50 -9.52
CA HIS A 49 -2.66 -19.28 -10.52
C HIS A 49 -2.88 -17.93 -11.18
N ALA A 50 -1.97 -16.99 -10.98
CA ALA A 50 -1.98 -15.69 -11.64
C ALA A 50 -0.99 -15.70 -12.80
N CYS A 51 -1.43 -15.25 -13.98
CA CYS A 51 -0.59 -15.12 -15.17
C CYS A 51 -0.69 -13.68 -15.70
N ALA A 52 0.45 -13.03 -15.88
CA ALA A 52 0.56 -11.73 -16.52
C ALA A 52 1.33 -11.84 -17.84
N ARG A 53 0.70 -11.39 -18.91
CA ARG A 53 1.30 -11.26 -20.25
C ARG A 53 1.43 -9.79 -20.59
N VAL A 54 2.63 -9.35 -20.88
CA VAL A 54 2.94 -7.96 -21.26
C VAL A 54 3.46 -7.96 -22.68
N ASN A 55 2.86 -7.14 -23.54
CA ASN A 55 3.30 -6.90 -24.90
C ASN A 55 3.22 -5.40 -25.19
N VAL A 56 4.31 -4.70 -24.98
CA VAL A 56 4.45 -3.26 -25.15
C VAL A 56 5.60 -2.93 -26.08
N ALA A 57 5.70 -1.69 -26.53
CA ALA A 57 6.76 -1.28 -27.47
C ALA A 57 8.18 -1.61 -27.00
N LYS A 58 8.40 -1.71 -25.69
CA LYS A 58 9.71 -2.03 -25.09
C LYS A 58 10.04 -3.52 -25.11
N GLY A 59 9.04 -4.40 -25.25
CA GLY A 59 9.25 -5.84 -25.30
C GLY A 59 8.06 -6.64 -24.84
N MET A 60 8.26 -7.95 -24.75
CA MET A 60 7.27 -8.92 -24.28
C MET A 60 7.80 -9.72 -23.10
N ALA A 61 6.92 -10.01 -22.15
CA ALA A 61 7.19 -10.96 -21.07
C ALA A 61 5.91 -11.66 -20.63
N VAL A 62 6.09 -12.86 -20.09
CA VAL A 62 5.07 -13.60 -19.36
C VAL A 62 5.62 -13.91 -17.98
N TYR A 63 4.79 -13.73 -16.95
CA TYR A 63 5.12 -14.13 -15.60
C TYR A 63 3.94 -14.82 -14.93
N GLU A 64 4.22 -15.92 -14.28
CA GLU A 64 3.24 -16.76 -13.60
C GLU A 64 3.55 -16.80 -12.10
N TRP A 65 2.49 -16.80 -11.29
CA TRP A 65 2.61 -16.84 -9.84
C TRP A 65 1.54 -17.72 -9.23
N ASP A 66 1.99 -18.76 -8.52
CA ASP A 66 1.10 -19.61 -7.76
C ASP A 66 0.90 -19.08 -6.33
N CYS A 67 -0.34 -19.10 -5.89
CA CYS A 67 -0.73 -18.64 -4.57
C CYS A 67 -1.60 -19.69 -3.88
N VAL A 68 -1.23 -20.03 -2.66
CA VAL A 68 -2.01 -20.96 -1.82
C VAL A 68 -2.91 -20.18 -0.88
N ILE A 69 -4.19 -20.50 -0.90
CA ILE A 69 -5.20 -20.01 0.05
C ILE A 69 -5.25 -20.98 1.23
N PRO A 70 -5.03 -20.55 2.48
CA PRO A 70 -5.14 -21.43 3.64
C PRO A 70 -6.52 -22.06 3.74
N GLN A 71 -6.58 -23.31 4.13
CA GLN A 71 -7.85 -23.97 4.39
C GLN A 71 -8.59 -23.24 5.53
N GLY A 72 -9.86 -22.91 5.32
CA GLY A 72 -10.66 -22.15 6.29
C GLY A 72 -10.41 -20.64 6.26
N ALA A 73 -9.67 -20.11 5.28
CA ALA A 73 -9.51 -18.66 5.12
C ALA A 73 -10.86 -17.97 4.89
N ASP A 74 -11.06 -16.83 5.55
CA ASP A 74 -12.23 -16.01 5.33
C ASP A 74 -12.18 -15.27 3.97
N ALA A 75 -13.30 -14.68 3.58
CA ALA A 75 -13.43 -13.98 2.30
C ALA A 75 -12.43 -12.82 2.17
N LEU A 76 -12.05 -12.16 3.27
CA LEU A 76 -11.10 -11.06 3.27
C LEU A 76 -9.67 -11.55 3.00
N GLU A 77 -9.28 -12.66 3.62
CA GLU A 77 -7.96 -13.27 3.40
C GLU A 77 -7.84 -13.85 1.99
N ILE A 78 -8.91 -14.49 1.47
CA ILE A 78 -8.97 -14.95 0.09
C ILE A 78 -8.74 -13.77 -0.87
N LYS A 79 -9.54 -12.70 -0.73
CA LYS A 79 -9.42 -11.50 -1.56
C LYS A 79 -8.03 -10.86 -1.46
N ARG A 80 -7.44 -10.83 -0.26
CA ARG A 80 -6.08 -10.30 -0.05
C ARG A 80 -5.04 -11.09 -0.83
N ARG A 81 -5.11 -12.42 -0.79
CA ARG A 81 -4.15 -13.30 -1.48
C ARG A 81 -4.33 -13.27 -2.99
N GLU A 82 -5.57 -13.31 -3.48
CA GLU A 82 -5.87 -13.18 -4.90
C GLU A 82 -5.36 -11.85 -5.47
N LYS A 83 -5.69 -10.74 -4.80
CA LYS A 83 -5.18 -9.42 -5.19
C LYS A 83 -3.66 -9.39 -5.18
N ARG A 84 -3.03 -9.98 -4.18
CA ARG A 84 -1.57 -10.07 -4.11
C ARG A 84 -0.98 -10.85 -5.28
N ALA A 85 -1.58 -11.96 -5.65
CA ALA A 85 -1.11 -12.81 -6.75
C ALA A 85 -1.11 -12.06 -8.09
N VAL A 86 -2.20 -11.39 -8.45
CA VAL A 86 -2.29 -10.62 -9.70
C VAL A 86 -1.32 -9.43 -9.72
N LYS A 87 -1.10 -8.78 -8.57
CA LYS A 87 -0.13 -7.67 -8.43
C LYS A 87 1.30 -8.16 -8.67
N ILE A 88 1.72 -9.25 -8.02
CA ILE A 88 3.06 -9.83 -8.21
C ILE A 88 3.27 -10.24 -9.67
N ALA A 89 2.31 -10.93 -10.28
CA ALA A 89 2.43 -11.36 -11.67
C ALA A 89 2.61 -10.16 -12.60
N ALA A 90 1.77 -9.12 -12.47
CA ALA A 90 1.86 -7.89 -13.25
C ALA A 90 3.20 -7.17 -13.03
N PHE A 91 3.60 -6.98 -11.77
CA PHE A 91 4.84 -6.32 -11.40
C PHE A 91 6.06 -7.00 -12.01
N ARG A 92 6.20 -8.32 -11.84
CA ARG A 92 7.37 -9.06 -12.33
C ARG A 92 7.41 -9.16 -13.84
N ALA A 93 6.26 -9.31 -14.51
CA ALA A 93 6.21 -9.24 -15.96
C ALA A 93 6.69 -7.87 -16.49
N MET A 94 6.27 -6.78 -15.86
CA MET A 94 6.74 -5.44 -16.21
C MET A 94 8.23 -5.24 -15.90
N ALA A 95 8.69 -5.69 -14.73
CA ALA A 95 10.11 -5.62 -14.37
C ALA A 95 10.99 -6.34 -15.39
N ASN A 96 10.57 -7.50 -15.89
CA ASN A 96 11.28 -8.25 -16.94
C ASN A 96 11.35 -7.47 -18.25
N VAL A 97 10.26 -6.81 -18.68
CA VAL A 97 10.25 -6.01 -19.91
C VAL A 97 11.09 -4.76 -19.79
N TYR A 98 11.02 -4.08 -18.63
CA TYR A 98 11.69 -2.80 -18.45
C TYR A 98 13.15 -2.91 -18.01
N GLY A 99 13.58 -4.09 -17.51
CA GLY A 99 14.92 -4.31 -16.96
C GLY A 99 15.19 -3.43 -15.73
N PHE A 100 14.14 -3.09 -14.99
CA PHE A 100 14.21 -2.21 -13.84
C PHE A 100 13.34 -2.76 -12.69
N MET A 101 13.89 -2.73 -11.48
CA MET A 101 13.20 -3.17 -10.27
C MET A 101 13.01 -1.96 -9.33
N PRO A 102 11.79 -1.48 -9.14
CA PRO A 102 11.50 -0.44 -8.15
C PRO A 102 12.01 -0.79 -6.76
N PRO A 103 12.65 0.14 -6.01
CA PRO A 103 13.32 -0.21 -4.75
C PRO A 103 12.43 -0.78 -3.65
N TRP A 104 11.16 -0.42 -3.63
CA TRP A 104 10.16 -0.99 -2.72
C TRP A 104 9.46 -2.24 -3.29
N GLY A 105 9.94 -2.75 -4.43
CA GLY A 105 9.34 -3.91 -5.08
C GLY A 105 7.88 -3.69 -5.44
N SER A 106 7.10 -4.72 -5.28
CA SER A 106 5.66 -4.76 -5.57
C SER A 106 4.79 -4.26 -4.40
N LEU A 107 5.30 -3.34 -3.57
CA LEU A 107 4.56 -2.76 -2.44
C LEU A 107 3.87 -1.45 -2.84
N THR A 108 2.76 -1.52 -3.58
CA THR A 108 1.92 -0.36 -3.87
C THR A 108 0.77 -0.22 -2.87
N GLY A 109 0.52 0.98 -2.38
CA GLY A 109 -0.54 1.26 -1.42
C GLY A 109 -0.36 0.62 -0.03
N ILE A 110 0.84 0.15 0.31
CA ILE A 110 1.17 -0.52 1.57
C ILE A 110 2.23 0.28 2.32
N ARG A 111 2.14 0.32 3.64
CA ARG A 111 3.19 0.89 4.51
C ARG A 111 4.26 -0.18 4.79
N PRO A 112 5.47 -0.10 4.19
CA PRO A 112 6.46 -1.19 4.25
C PRO A 112 6.93 -1.52 5.67
N THR A 113 7.11 -0.50 6.50
CA THR A 113 7.54 -0.67 7.90
C THR A 113 6.50 -1.39 8.75
N ARG A 114 5.21 -1.06 8.55
CA ARG A 114 4.10 -1.75 9.20
C ARG A 114 4.01 -3.20 8.75
N LEU A 115 4.11 -3.45 7.43
CA LEU A 115 4.09 -4.80 6.89
C LEU A 115 5.23 -5.65 7.48
N LEU A 116 6.47 -5.13 7.48
CA LEU A 116 7.61 -5.84 8.05
C LEU A 116 7.37 -6.20 9.53
N ARG A 117 6.83 -5.28 10.33
CA ARG A 117 6.50 -5.53 11.73
C ARG A 117 5.44 -6.63 11.87
N GLU A 118 4.35 -6.57 11.09
CA GLU A 118 3.29 -7.58 11.12
C GLU A 118 3.80 -8.97 10.71
N LEU A 119 4.66 -9.03 9.69
CA LEU A 119 5.31 -10.29 9.27
C LEU A 119 6.23 -10.85 10.36
N ARG A 120 7.02 -10.01 11.01
CA ARG A 120 7.88 -10.41 12.13
C ARG A 120 7.09 -11.00 13.29
N MET A 121 5.97 -10.38 13.63
CA MET A 121 5.09 -10.86 14.71
C MET A 121 4.45 -12.22 14.37
N ARG A 122 4.12 -12.47 13.10
CA ARG A 122 3.43 -13.70 12.67
C ARG A 122 4.38 -14.85 12.34
N HIS A 123 5.53 -14.56 11.79
CA HIS A 123 6.41 -15.56 11.16
C HIS A 123 7.85 -15.54 11.71
N GLY A 124 8.17 -14.59 12.58
CA GLY A 124 9.53 -14.39 13.08
C GLY A 124 10.40 -13.57 12.11
N GLU A 125 11.57 -13.15 12.60
CA GLU A 125 12.48 -12.22 11.90
C GLU A 125 12.97 -12.78 10.55
N ALA A 126 13.50 -14.00 10.57
CA ALA A 126 14.13 -14.60 9.37
C ALA A 126 13.13 -14.75 8.22
N GLU A 127 11.95 -15.27 8.52
CA GLU A 127 10.92 -15.49 7.52
C GLU A 127 10.33 -14.16 7.02
N ALA A 128 10.12 -13.17 7.91
CA ALA A 128 9.68 -11.84 7.51
C ALA A 128 10.65 -11.18 6.51
N ILE A 129 11.95 -11.31 6.76
CA ILE A 129 13.00 -10.80 5.86
C ILE A 129 12.96 -11.53 4.52
N ARG A 130 12.86 -12.87 4.53
CA ARG A 130 12.71 -13.67 3.32
C ARG A 130 11.52 -13.21 2.49
N MET A 131 10.35 -13.07 3.12
CA MET A 131 9.14 -12.62 2.46
C MET A 131 9.29 -11.22 1.85
N MET A 132 9.88 -10.26 2.58
CA MET A 132 10.11 -8.91 2.05
C MET A 132 10.99 -8.94 0.80
N ARG A 133 12.01 -9.79 0.75
CA ARG A 133 12.92 -9.95 -0.40
C ARG A 133 12.28 -10.70 -1.56
N GLN A 134 11.77 -11.89 -1.28
CA GLN A 134 11.39 -12.86 -2.30
C GLN A 134 9.95 -12.75 -2.76
N ASP A 135 9.03 -12.44 -1.82
CA ASP A 135 7.60 -12.36 -2.14
C ASP A 135 7.18 -10.93 -2.49
N PHE A 136 7.92 -9.92 -2.01
CA PHE A 136 7.61 -8.50 -2.25
C PHE A 136 8.67 -7.77 -3.08
N ASP A 137 9.76 -8.41 -3.45
CA ASP A 137 10.83 -7.86 -4.28
C ASP A 137 11.46 -6.57 -3.71
N VAL A 138 11.47 -6.39 -2.38
CA VAL A 138 12.03 -5.21 -1.72
C VAL A 138 13.56 -5.27 -1.76
N SER A 139 14.19 -4.18 -2.19
CA SER A 139 15.65 -4.09 -2.23
C SER A 139 16.28 -4.14 -0.84
N GLU A 140 17.56 -4.58 -0.77
CA GLU A 140 18.31 -4.64 0.49
C GLU A 140 18.40 -3.27 1.18
N GLU A 141 18.60 -2.20 0.42
CA GLU A 141 18.64 -0.84 0.94
C GLU A 141 17.33 -0.46 1.63
N LYS A 142 16.18 -0.72 0.99
CA LYS A 142 14.86 -0.38 1.52
C LYS A 142 14.46 -1.30 2.67
N LEU A 143 14.88 -2.55 2.63
CA LEU A 143 14.70 -3.47 3.75
C LEU A 143 15.52 -3.02 4.98
N ALA A 144 16.77 -2.62 4.79
CA ALA A 144 17.58 -2.05 5.87
C ALA A 144 16.95 -0.79 6.47
N LEU A 145 16.45 0.11 5.62
CA LEU A 145 15.72 1.30 6.05
C LEU A 145 14.47 0.94 6.86
N ALA A 146 13.65 -0.01 6.38
CA ALA A 146 12.46 -0.45 7.09
C ALA A 146 12.78 -1.06 8.47
N LYS A 147 13.88 -1.83 8.56
CA LYS A 147 14.38 -2.39 9.84
C LYS A 147 14.81 -1.29 10.80
N THR A 148 15.56 -0.30 10.33
CA THR A 148 16.00 0.84 11.14
C THR A 148 14.80 1.62 11.70
N ILE A 149 13.81 1.92 10.85
CA ILE A 149 12.59 2.61 11.29
C ILE A 149 11.83 1.76 12.33
N ASN A 150 11.69 0.46 12.12
CA ASN A 150 11.03 -0.43 13.08
C ASN A 150 11.78 -0.45 14.43
N ALA A 151 13.12 -0.48 14.42
CA ALA A 151 13.92 -0.45 15.64
C ALA A 151 13.70 0.84 16.46
N VAL A 152 13.56 1.99 15.78
CA VAL A 152 13.25 3.28 16.45
C VAL A 152 11.80 3.31 16.97
N GLN A 153 10.85 2.73 16.24
CA GLN A 153 9.45 2.72 16.63
C GLN A 153 9.12 1.71 17.73
N GLN A 154 9.84 0.59 17.80
CA GLN A 154 9.50 -0.53 18.68
C GLN A 154 9.43 -0.13 20.16
N PRO A 155 10.40 0.61 20.77
CA PRO A 155 10.31 1.01 22.17
C PRO A 155 9.06 1.85 22.48
N ILE A 156 8.64 2.72 21.54
CA ILE A 156 7.45 3.54 21.69
C ILE A 156 6.18 2.67 21.69
N LEU A 157 6.13 1.69 20.77
CA LEU A 157 5.00 0.76 20.68
C LEU A 157 4.91 -0.17 21.88
N ASP A 158 6.06 -0.63 22.38
CA ASP A 158 6.13 -1.52 23.55
C ASP A 158 5.78 -0.80 24.85
N SER A 159 5.95 0.53 24.90
CA SER A 159 5.57 1.33 26.06
C SER A 159 4.08 1.64 26.13
N GLN A 160 3.32 1.40 25.05
CA GLN A 160 1.88 1.66 25.01
C GLN A 160 1.10 0.59 25.79
N THR A 161 0.11 1.02 26.53
CA THR A 161 -0.82 0.17 27.29
C THR A 161 -2.24 0.36 26.78
N GLU A 162 -3.17 -0.49 27.17
CA GLU A 162 -4.60 -0.37 26.83
C GLU A 162 -5.25 0.93 27.38
N LYS A 163 -4.59 1.60 28.33
CA LYS A 163 -5.04 2.87 28.90
C LYS A 163 -4.57 4.09 28.14
N ASP A 164 -3.61 3.91 27.24
CA ASP A 164 -3.07 5.00 26.43
C ASP A 164 -3.98 5.30 25.25
N ALA A 165 -4.01 6.55 24.84
CA ALA A 165 -4.78 7.00 23.70
C ALA A 165 -3.94 7.93 22.85
N ASP A 166 -3.86 7.62 21.56
CA ASP A 166 -3.24 8.51 20.58
C ASP A 166 -4.23 9.59 20.15
N ILE A 167 -3.75 10.82 20.04
CA ILE A 167 -4.53 11.95 19.58
C ILE A 167 -3.94 12.44 18.26
N TYR A 168 -4.74 12.36 17.20
CA TYR A 168 -4.40 12.93 15.91
C TYR A 168 -5.13 14.26 15.69
N ILE A 169 -4.36 15.35 15.50
CA ILE A 169 -4.90 16.66 15.19
C ILE A 169 -4.53 17.00 13.74
N GLY A 170 -5.51 16.95 12.85
CA GLY A 170 -5.33 17.27 11.43
C GLY A 170 -5.79 18.69 11.12
N ILE A 171 -4.92 19.50 10.49
CA ILE A 171 -5.30 20.81 9.95
C ILE A 171 -5.49 20.64 8.44
N PRO A 172 -6.75 20.68 7.92
CA PRO A 172 -7.04 20.33 6.52
C PRO A 172 -6.82 21.51 5.55
N PHE A 173 -6.05 22.52 5.91
CA PHE A 173 -5.80 23.69 5.08
C PHE A 173 -4.32 23.87 4.79
N CYS A 174 -3.98 23.96 3.50
CA CYS A 174 -2.61 24.16 3.02
C CYS A 174 -2.50 25.48 2.25
N ALA A 175 -1.33 26.11 2.23
CA ALA A 175 -1.09 27.28 1.40
C ALA A 175 -1.15 26.95 -0.09
N SER A 176 -0.68 25.76 -0.47
CA SER A 176 -0.75 25.19 -1.82
C SER A 176 -0.92 23.68 -1.74
N ARG A 177 -1.36 23.05 -2.84
CA ARG A 177 -1.48 21.59 -2.89
C ARG A 177 -0.24 20.99 -3.53
N CYS A 178 0.46 20.12 -2.79
CA CYS A 178 1.57 19.35 -3.34
C CYS A 178 1.08 18.37 -4.42
N LEU A 179 1.85 18.16 -5.47
CA LEU A 179 1.49 17.26 -6.57
C LEU A 179 1.24 15.80 -6.11
N TYR A 180 1.89 15.39 -5.03
CA TYR A 180 1.80 14.05 -4.45
C TYR A 180 0.83 13.97 -3.27
N CYS A 181 0.05 15.02 -2.98
CA CYS A 181 -0.78 15.06 -1.78
C CYS A 181 -2.02 14.16 -1.91
N SER A 182 -2.10 13.15 -1.03
CA SER A 182 -3.25 12.25 -0.86
C SER A 182 -4.14 12.61 0.34
N PHE A 183 -3.77 13.64 1.12
CA PHE A 183 -4.58 14.06 2.27
C PHE A 183 -5.88 14.74 1.83
N ALA A 184 -6.95 14.52 2.62
CA ALA A 184 -8.19 15.26 2.50
C ALA A 184 -7.97 16.70 2.95
N SER A 185 -7.36 17.53 2.10
CA SER A 185 -6.98 18.90 2.40
C SER A 185 -7.49 19.85 1.31
N GLN A 186 -7.71 21.10 1.70
CA GLN A 186 -8.11 22.18 0.81
C GLN A 186 -7.03 23.28 0.77
N VAL A 187 -6.88 23.90 -0.38
CA VAL A 187 -6.04 25.10 -0.49
C VAL A 187 -6.75 26.24 0.22
N ARG A 188 -6.02 26.90 1.13
CA ARG A 188 -6.53 28.08 1.85
C ARG A 188 -6.81 29.21 0.88
N THR A 189 -8.00 29.76 0.95
CA THR A 189 -8.44 30.94 0.20
C THR A 189 -8.71 32.11 1.14
N LYS A 190 -8.94 33.29 0.57
CA LYS A 190 -9.38 34.46 1.36
C LYS A 190 -10.72 34.26 2.11
N LYS A 191 -11.52 33.26 1.68
CA LYS A 191 -12.79 32.88 2.30
C LYS A 191 -12.62 31.83 3.42
N THR A 192 -11.43 31.31 3.62
CA THR A 192 -11.17 30.27 4.66
C THR A 192 -11.09 30.97 6.03
N ASP A 193 -12.08 30.73 6.87
CA ASP A 193 -12.09 31.25 8.24
C ASP A 193 -11.28 30.36 9.17
N MET A 194 -9.96 30.64 9.24
CA MET A 194 -9.04 29.91 10.12
C MET A 194 -9.32 30.17 11.59
N ALA A 195 -9.86 31.33 11.96
CA ALA A 195 -10.14 31.66 13.35
C ALA A 195 -11.31 30.82 13.88
N ALA A 196 -12.39 30.72 13.11
CA ALA A 196 -13.54 29.89 13.45
C ALA A 196 -13.12 28.39 13.52
N TYR A 197 -12.30 27.91 12.57
CA TYR A 197 -11.78 26.55 12.61
C TYR A 197 -10.98 26.26 13.87
N LEU A 198 -10.02 27.13 14.22
CA LEU A 198 -9.18 26.95 15.42
C LEU A 198 -10.00 27.04 16.70
N ALA A 199 -11.03 27.91 16.75
CA ALA A 199 -11.93 27.98 17.89
C ALA A 199 -12.72 26.68 18.08
N ALA A 200 -13.24 26.10 16.98
CA ALA A 200 -13.93 24.81 16.99
C ALA A 200 -12.98 23.68 17.43
N LEU A 201 -11.77 23.60 16.85
CA LEU A 201 -10.77 22.61 17.21
C LEU A 201 -10.38 22.66 18.70
N LYS A 202 -10.17 23.87 19.25
CA LYS A 202 -9.90 24.04 20.68
C LYS A 202 -11.06 23.54 21.55
N LYS A 203 -12.29 23.81 21.14
CA LYS A 203 -13.48 23.31 21.84
C LYS A 203 -13.55 21.79 21.81
N ASP A 204 -13.28 21.16 20.66
CA ASP A 204 -13.28 19.70 20.51
C ASP A 204 -12.19 19.03 21.39
N ILE A 205 -10.99 19.62 21.44
CA ILE A 205 -9.90 19.15 22.32
C ILE A 205 -10.34 19.21 23.78
N THR A 206 -10.92 20.33 24.22
CA THR A 206 -11.39 20.50 25.59
C THR A 206 -12.49 19.51 25.96
N LEU A 207 -13.47 19.29 25.07
CA LEU A 207 -14.56 18.35 25.29
C LEU A 207 -14.06 16.90 25.30
N GLY A 208 -13.14 16.58 24.41
CA GLY A 208 -12.53 15.25 24.31
C GLY A 208 -11.73 14.89 25.57
N SER A 209 -11.00 15.85 26.14
CA SER A 209 -10.25 15.67 27.39
C SER A 209 -11.17 15.43 28.59
N ALA A 210 -12.24 16.20 28.71
CA ALA A 210 -13.18 16.07 29.82
C ALA A 210 -13.89 14.72 29.84
N ARG A 211 -14.22 14.15 28.68
CA ARG A 211 -14.93 12.86 28.58
C ARG A 211 -14.06 11.65 28.97
N ARG A 212 -12.76 11.71 28.86
CA ARG A 212 -11.84 10.58 29.10
C ARG A 212 -11.06 10.65 30.39
N GLY A 213 -11.18 11.73 31.17
CA GLY A 213 -10.33 11.93 32.37
C GLY A 213 -8.84 11.97 32.04
N ALA A 214 -8.49 12.17 30.76
CA ALA A 214 -7.13 12.11 30.28
C ALA A 214 -6.32 13.30 30.79
N LYS A 215 -5.28 13.05 31.56
CA LYS A 215 -4.22 14.03 31.82
C LYS A 215 -3.32 14.05 30.59
N TYR A 216 -3.36 15.14 29.82
CA TYR A 216 -2.43 15.31 28.72
C TYR A 216 -1.03 15.50 29.26
N ALA A 217 -0.07 14.69 28.81
CA ALA A 217 1.33 15.04 28.93
C ALA A 217 1.56 16.31 28.09
N GLN A 218 2.12 17.35 28.67
CA GLN A 218 2.52 18.54 27.92
C GLN A 218 3.59 18.12 26.91
N CYS A 219 3.30 18.28 25.61
CA CYS A 219 4.35 18.29 24.61
C CYS A 219 5.20 19.54 24.84
N THR A 220 6.43 19.34 25.26
CA THR A 220 7.50 20.35 25.26
C THR A 220 8.15 20.39 23.88
#